data_838bb1431b6b58de950fb99d36428a3b
#
_entry.id   838bb1431b6b58de950fb99d36428a3b
#
_cell.length_a   1.000
_cell.length_b   1.000
_cell.length_c   1.000
_cell.angle_alpha   90.00
_cell.angle_beta   90.00
_cell.angle_gamma   90.00
#
_symmetry.space_group_name_H-M   'P 1'
#
loop_
_entity.id
_entity.type
_entity.pdbx_description
1 polymer ?
#
loop_
_entity_poly.entity_id
_entity_poly.type
_entity_poly.pdbx_seq_one_letter_code
_entity_poly.pdbx_strand_id
1 'polypeptide(L)'
;MISFIIPSYNNLKHLKNVYTSIQKHAPLAEIILLDDGSIDNTWDWIQQQNCIKYRSETRVGHTILYDKGIELATNEIVGILHADMILGPNYVENILKHLTLGKVVCGTRVEPPLHPAAQEKIIMDFGLDFDTLNIPAFEEFCLHKQKEYKDQITKGMFAPWCLYKKDFQAIGGHDTLFAPFPCEDSDIFNRWILNGYEMIQSRDAFVYHLTCRGHRWTEGIKNDTPEFLYYQNRAIRNFIRKWGSSIKNDEYQHPIISHKNDIGFIVKNCNQQLLEALEPWCSTIYVDCNYDSYIAKEQLNTKFDLQERIKPYHNEKQNYILVEFDAFKFTQQSFNIIQNLADIISESGEVGTFELDCFKVDIINLTSFEKDLIKNLAN
;
A
#
# COMPACT_ATOMS: atom_id res chain seq x y z
N MET A 1 -18.44 -13.73 -13.90
CA MET A 1 -17.65 -12.79 -14.73
C MET A 1 -16.91 -11.84 -13.82
N ILE A 2 -15.81 -11.25 -14.29
CA ILE A 2 -14.93 -10.35 -13.52
C ILE A 2 -14.86 -9.00 -14.23
N SER A 3 -14.73 -7.90 -13.45
CA SER A 3 -14.44 -6.56 -13.94
C SER A 3 -13.00 -6.20 -13.59
N PHE A 4 -12.18 -5.85 -14.56
CA PHE A 4 -10.81 -5.36 -14.35
C PHE A 4 -10.78 -3.84 -14.34
N ILE A 5 -10.22 -3.28 -13.27
CA ILE A 5 -10.07 -1.86 -13.02
C ILE A 5 -8.62 -1.45 -13.32
N ILE A 6 -8.45 -0.51 -14.26
CA ILE A 6 -7.12 -0.14 -14.77
C ILE A 6 -7.01 1.38 -14.82
N PRO A 7 -6.47 2.03 -13.79
CA PRO A 7 -6.12 3.45 -13.82
C PRO A 7 -4.86 3.67 -14.67
N SER A 8 -4.79 4.81 -15.34
CA SER A 8 -3.65 5.22 -16.15
C SER A 8 -3.43 6.72 -16.08
N TYR A 9 -2.17 7.13 -16.07
CA TYR A 9 -1.74 8.52 -16.17
C TYR A 9 -0.54 8.65 -17.11
N ASN A 10 -0.70 9.33 -18.25
CA ASN A 10 0.36 9.55 -19.25
C ASN A 10 1.10 8.25 -19.62
N ASN A 11 0.38 7.13 -19.78
CA ASN A 11 0.96 5.80 -19.93
C ASN A 11 0.35 4.98 -21.07
N LEU A 12 0.01 5.63 -22.17
CA LEU A 12 -0.68 5.03 -23.32
C LEU A 12 -0.01 3.76 -23.86
N LYS A 13 1.32 3.76 -23.93
CA LYS A 13 2.08 2.62 -24.48
C LYS A 13 1.77 1.32 -23.72
N HIS A 14 1.90 1.37 -22.41
CA HIS A 14 1.69 0.21 -21.55
C HIS A 14 0.19 -0.13 -21.43
N LEU A 15 -0.68 0.88 -21.33
CA LEU A 15 -2.13 0.68 -21.26
C LEU A 15 -2.67 -0.12 -22.44
N LYS A 16 -2.14 0.09 -23.65
CA LYS A 16 -2.51 -0.71 -24.83
C LYS A 16 -2.17 -2.19 -24.66
N ASN A 17 -1.05 -2.51 -24.06
CA ASN A 17 -0.62 -3.89 -23.85
C ASN A 17 -1.52 -4.60 -22.83
N VAL A 18 -1.84 -3.97 -21.68
CA VAL A 18 -2.74 -4.57 -20.70
C VAL A 18 -4.13 -4.78 -21.31
N TYR A 19 -4.67 -3.78 -22.01
CA TYR A 19 -5.97 -3.88 -22.69
C TYR A 19 -6.00 -5.05 -23.68
N THR A 20 -5.00 -5.14 -24.56
CA THR A 20 -4.90 -6.22 -25.56
C THR A 20 -4.75 -7.60 -24.89
N SER A 21 -3.99 -7.69 -23.81
CA SER A 21 -3.82 -8.96 -23.09
C SER A 21 -5.13 -9.46 -22.47
N ILE A 22 -5.94 -8.54 -21.92
CA ILE A 22 -7.27 -8.88 -21.38
C ILE A 22 -8.19 -9.35 -22.50
N GLN A 23 -8.25 -8.62 -23.61
CA GLN A 23 -9.06 -9.03 -24.76
C GLN A 23 -8.69 -10.44 -25.27
N LYS A 24 -7.40 -10.79 -25.22
CA LYS A 24 -6.89 -12.08 -25.67
C LYS A 24 -7.17 -13.21 -24.68
N HIS A 25 -6.88 -12.98 -23.38
CA HIS A 25 -6.84 -14.04 -22.37
C HIS A 25 -8.05 -14.03 -21.40
N ALA A 26 -8.87 -12.99 -21.45
CA ALA A 26 -10.10 -12.86 -20.66
C ALA A 26 -11.21 -12.16 -21.47
N PRO A 27 -11.60 -12.65 -22.65
CA PRO A 27 -12.51 -11.95 -23.57
C PRO A 27 -13.92 -11.70 -23.03
N LEU A 28 -14.31 -12.38 -21.95
CA LEU A 28 -15.59 -12.19 -21.27
C LEU A 28 -15.50 -11.23 -20.08
N ALA A 29 -14.31 -10.75 -19.74
CA ALA A 29 -14.13 -9.79 -18.66
C ALA A 29 -14.64 -8.40 -19.05
N GLU A 30 -15.27 -7.71 -18.11
CA GLU A 30 -15.55 -6.29 -18.23
C GLU A 30 -14.26 -5.50 -18.00
N ILE A 31 -13.99 -4.55 -18.88
CA ILE A 31 -12.80 -3.69 -18.77
C ILE A 31 -13.25 -2.28 -18.37
N ILE A 32 -12.62 -1.71 -17.34
CA ILE A 32 -12.88 -0.36 -16.85
C ILE A 32 -11.57 0.42 -16.91
N LEU A 33 -11.48 1.33 -17.86
CA LEU A 33 -10.32 2.21 -18.06
C LEU A 33 -10.57 3.56 -17.41
N LEU A 34 -9.64 3.97 -16.55
CA LEU A 34 -9.76 5.21 -15.80
C LEU A 34 -8.54 6.10 -16.10
N ASP A 35 -8.80 7.26 -16.67
CA ASP A 35 -7.78 8.27 -16.98
C ASP A 35 -7.63 9.27 -15.82
N ASP A 36 -6.44 9.37 -15.27
CA ASP A 36 -6.10 10.25 -14.14
C ASP A 36 -5.72 11.67 -14.59
N GLY A 37 -6.48 12.23 -15.53
CA GLY A 37 -6.21 13.57 -16.07
C GLY A 37 -4.97 13.61 -16.97
N SER A 38 -4.73 12.58 -17.78
CA SER A 38 -3.59 12.54 -18.72
C SER A 38 -3.59 13.73 -19.68
N ILE A 39 -2.39 14.18 -20.02
CA ILE A 39 -2.14 15.27 -20.99
C ILE A 39 -1.56 14.78 -22.31
N ASP A 40 -1.32 13.46 -22.42
CA ASP A 40 -0.96 12.78 -23.67
C ASP A 40 -2.22 12.25 -24.38
N ASN A 41 -2.05 11.39 -25.39
CA ASN A 41 -3.16 10.82 -26.16
C ASN A 41 -3.87 9.64 -25.43
N THR A 42 -3.65 9.45 -24.13
CA THR A 42 -4.25 8.31 -23.37
C THR A 42 -5.77 8.39 -23.39
N TRP A 43 -6.35 9.56 -23.08
CA TRP A 43 -7.80 9.70 -23.07
C TRP A 43 -8.44 9.56 -24.46
N ASP A 44 -7.82 10.14 -25.49
CA ASP A 44 -8.34 10.06 -26.86
C ASP A 44 -8.39 8.59 -27.34
N TRP A 45 -7.41 7.79 -26.95
CA TRP A 45 -7.41 6.37 -27.24
C TRP A 45 -8.46 5.63 -26.40
N ILE A 46 -8.60 5.90 -25.09
CA ILE A 46 -9.60 5.29 -24.21
C ILE A 46 -11.01 5.49 -24.77
N GLN A 47 -11.32 6.69 -25.26
CA GLN A 47 -12.64 7.02 -25.83
C GLN A 47 -13.05 6.10 -26.99
N GLN A 48 -12.09 5.56 -27.73
CA GLN A 48 -12.30 4.69 -28.89
C GLN A 48 -12.48 3.22 -28.51
N GLN A 49 -12.20 2.82 -27.24
CA GLN A 49 -12.29 1.42 -26.83
C GLN A 49 -13.73 1.04 -26.43
N ASN A 50 -14.08 -0.25 -26.63
CA ASN A 50 -15.33 -0.79 -26.13
C ASN A 50 -15.16 -1.27 -24.68
N CYS A 51 -15.32 -0.33 -23.73
CA CYS A 51 -15.14 -0.56 -22.31
C CYS A 51 -15.92 0.46 -21.48
N ILE A 52 -16.07 0.27 -20.18
CA ILE A 52 -16.44 1.33 -19.25
C ILE A 52 -15.26 2.28 -19.11
N LYS A 53 -15.53 3.57 -19.15
CA LYS A 53 -14.49 4.59 -19.13
C LYS A 53 -14.85 5.75 -18.20
N TYR A 54 -13.84 6.29 -17.57
CA TYR A 54 -13.94 7.44 -16.69
C TYR A 54 -12.69 8.31 -16.84
N ARG A 55 -12.83 9.59 -16.70
CA ARG A 55 -11.72 10.55 -16.63
C ARG A 55 -11.91 11.47 -15.45
N SER A 56 -10.87 11.68 -14.65
CA SER A 56 -10.83 12.77 -13.68
C SER A 56 -10.37 14.06 -14.38
N GLU A 57 -10.87 15.20 -13.91
CA GLU A 57 -10.48 16.52 -14.46
C GLU A 57 -9.03 16.86 -14.14
N THR A 58 -8.56 16.42 -12.98
CA THR A 58 -7.20 16.61 -12.49
C THR A 58 -6.65 15.29 -11.99
N ARG A 59 -5.34 15.21 -11.78
CA ARG A 59 -4.70 14.03 -11.20
C ARG A 59 -5.14 13.82 -9.75
N VAL A 60 -5.83 12.70 -9.47
CA VAL A 60 -6.33 12.32 -8.16
C VAL A 60 -5.61 11.10 -7.58
N GLY A 61 -4.93 10.33 -8.43
CA GLY A 61 -4.16 9.14 -8.09
C GLY A 61 -4.96 7.85 -8.14
N HIS A 62 -4.22 6.75 -8.26
CA HIS A 62 -4.82 5.44 -8.44
C HIS A 62 -5.59 4.96 -7.18
N THR A 63 -5.24 5.40 -5.97
CA THR A 63 -6.01 5.12 -4.75
C THR A 63 -7.49 5.48 -4.92
N ILE A 64 -7.79 6.68 -5.42
CA ILE A 64 -9.16 7.16 -5.66
C ILE A 64 -9.77 6.48 -6.89
N LEU A 65 -8.97 6.28 -7.94
CA LEU A 65 -9.46 5.69 -9.18
C LEU A 65 -9.82 4.22 -9.05
N TYR A 66 -9.11 3.44 -8.21
CA TYR A 66 -9.51 2.06 -7.94
C TYR A 66 -10.92 2.01 -7.34
N ASP A 67 -11.20 2.83 -6.33
CA ASP A 67 -12.53 2.88 -5.71
C ASP A 67 -13.60 3.31 -6.72
N LYS A 68 -13.31 4.32 -7.54
CA LYS A 68 -14.22 4.76 -8.62
C LYS A 68 -14.45 3.66 -9.66
N GLY A 69 -13.43 2.93 -10.04
CA GLY A 69 -13.55 1.81 -10.97
C GLY A 69 -14.38 0.66 -10.39
N ILE A 70 -14.17 0.32 -9.11
CA ILE A 70 -14.95 -0.68 -8.41
C ILE A 70 -16.41 -0.24 -8.28
N GLU A 71 -16.69 1.04 -8.03
CA GLU A 71 -18.04 1.59 -8.04
C GLU A 71 -18.73 1.36 -9.40
N LEU A 72 -18.04 1.66 -10.51
CA LEU A 72 -18.53 1.54 -11.88
C LEU A 72 -18.68 0.08 -12.37
N ALA A 73 -17.97 -0.87 -11.76
CA ALA A 73 -18.01 -2.28 -12.12
C ALA A 73 -19.43 -2.87 -12.03
N THR A 74 -19.86 -3.60 -13.07
CA THR A 74 -21.19 -4.24 -13.09
C THR A 74 -21.18 -5.69 -12.61
N ASN A 75 -20.02 -6.34 -12.57
CA ASN A 75 -19.87 -7.69 -12.04
C ASN A 75 -19.64 -7.71 -10.51
N GLU A 76 -20.00 -8.83 -9.89
CA GLU A 76 -19.81 -9.06 -8.46
C GLU A 76 -18.33 -9.28 -8.08
N ILE A 77 -17.50 -9.74 -9.03
CA ILE A 77 -16.08 -9.96 -8.84
C ILE A 77 -15.31 -8.82 -9.52
N VAL A 78 -14.40 -8.22 -8.78
CA VAL A 78 -13.54 -7.14 -9.26
C VAL A 78 -12.07 -7.52 -9.11
N GLY A 79 -11.24 -7.03 -10.01
CA GLY A 79 -9.78 -7.17 -9.94
C GLY A 79 -9.11 -5.88 -10.36
N ILE A 80 -8.02 -5.50 -9.68
CA ILE A 80 -7.19 -4.39 -10.14
C ILE A 80 -6.05 -4.89 -11.01
N LEU A 81 -5.69 -4.09 -12.01
CA LEU A 81 -4.48 -4.27 -12.81
C LEU A 81 -3.77 -2.92 -12.94
N HIS A 82 -2.46 -2.93 -12.78
CA HIS A 82 -1.67 -1.75 -13.12
C HIS A 82 -1.55 -1.62 -14.65
N ALA A 83 -1.43 -0.39 -15.14
CA ALA A 83 -1.31 -0.13 -16.58
C ALA A 83 -0.04 -0.72 -17.22
N ASP A 84 0.91 -1.20 -16.44
CA ASP A 84 2.16 -1.85 -16.86
C ASP A 84 2.19 -3.37 -16.61
N MET A 85 1.01 -4.00 -16.44
CA MET A 85 0.85 -5.45 -16.30
C MET A 85 0.30 -6.08 -17.58
N ILE A 86 0.79 -7.25 -17.94
CA ILE A 86 0.31 -8.05 -19.08
C ILE A 86 -0.25 -9.36 -18.55
N LEU A 87 -1.53 -9.61 -18.83
CA LEU A 87 -2.23 -10.81 -18.40
C LEU A 87 -1.71 -12.02 -19.18
N GLY A 88 -1.40 -13.10 -18.46
CA GLY A 88 -1.06 -14.39 -19.08
C GLY A 88 -2.28 -15.24 -19.40
N PRO A 89 -2.09 -16.32 -20.20
CA PRO A 89 -3.15 -17.30 -20.49
C PRO A 89 -3.78 -17.89 -19.22
N ASN A 90 -5.07 -18.17 -19.26
CA ASN A 90 -5.86 -18.83 -18.18
C ASN A 90 -5.81 -18.10 -16.81
N TYR A 91 -5.46 -16.81 -16.80
CA TYR A 91 -5.33 -16.06 -15.56
C TYR A 91 -6.63 -16.03 -14.76
N VAL A 92 -7.75 -15.69 -15.42
CA VAL A 92 -9.06 -15.55 -14.76
C VAL A 92 -9.54 -16.89 -14.22
N GLU A 93 -9.44 -17.96 -15.00
CA GLU A 93 -9.80 -19.31 -14.58
C GLU A 93 -9.03 -19.75 -13.36
N ASN A 94 -7.72 -19.46 -13.31
CA ASN A 94 -6.84 -19.84 -12.22
C ASN A 94 -7.09 -19.02 -10.95
N ILE A 95 -7.47 -17.73 -11.07
CA ILE A 95 -7.91 -16.90 -9.94
C ILE A 95 -9.26 -17.41 -9.39
N LEU A 96 -10.25 -17.62 -10.29
CA LEU A 96 -11.61 -17.94 -9.87
C LEU A 96 -11.74 -19.31 -9.18
N LYS A 97 -10.84 -20.26 -9.43
CA LYS A 97 -10.78 -21.54 -8.69
C LYS A 97 -10.71 -21.37 -7.18
N HIS A 98 -10.03 -20.33 -6.73
CA HIS A 98 -9.70 -20.10 -5.32
C HIS A 98 -10.56 -19.01 -4.69
N LEU A 99 -11.32 -18.25 -5.51
CA LEU A 99 -12.06 -17.09 -5.07
C LEU A 99 -13.43 -17.47 -4.47
N THR A 100 -13.61 -17.13 -3.21
CA THR A 100 -14.88 -17.20 -2.50
C THR A 100 -15.07 -15.93 -1.67
N LEU A 101 -16.28 -15.71 -1.13
CA LEU A 101 -16.53 -14.62 -0.20
C LEU A 101 -15.58 -14.66 0.99
N GLY A 102 -15.09 -13.50 1.41
CA GLY A 102 -14.11 -13.37 2.48
C GLY A 102 -12.69 -13.74 2.07
N LYS A 103 -12.43 -13.94 0.75
CA LYS A 103 -11.07 -14.18 0.24
C LYS A 103 -10.62 -13.09 -0.73
N VAL A 104 -9.36 -12.74 -0.65
CA VAL A 104 -8.63 -11.93 -1.62
C VAL A 104 -7.62 -12.83 -2.31
N VAL A 105 -7.71 -12.94 -3.64
CA VAL A 105 -6.83 -13.81 -4.43
C VAL A 105 -5.96 -12.96 -5.34
N CYS A 106 -4.64 -13.06 -5.22
CA CYS A 106 -3.71 -12.42 -6.14
C CYS A 106 -3.08 -13.43 -7.10
N GLY A 107 -2.61 -12.93 -8.25
CA GLY A 107 -1.82 -13.70 -9.20
C GLY A 107 -0.34 -13.74 -8.85
N THR A 108 0.40 -14.55 -9.59
CA THR A 108 1.88 -14.60 -9.52
C THR A 108 2.47 -13.62 -10.51
N ARG A 109 3.24 -12.66 -10.01
CA ARG A 109 3.96 -11.71 -10.85
C ARG A 109 5.21 -12.38 -11.43
N VAL A 110 5.43 -12.17 -12.72
CA VAL A 110 6.70 -12.41 -13.38
C VAL A 110 7.30 -11.04 -13.68
N GLU A 111 8.49 -10.77 -13.18
CA GLU A 111 9.12 -9.46 -13.26
C GLU A 111 10.52 -9.54 -13.85
N PRO A 112 10.96 -8.54 -14.63
CA PRO A 112 12.36 -8.42 -15.03
C PRO A 112 13.26 -8.22 -13.79
N PRO A 113 14.58 -8.44 -13.88
CA PRO A 113 15.50 -8.41 -12.73
C PRO A 113 15.84 -6.98 -12.29
N LEU A 114 14.80 -6.16 -12.06
CA LEU A 114 14.93 -4.76 -11.64
C LEU A 114 14.84 -4.58 -10.11
N HIS A 115 14.22 -5.53 -9.43
CA HIS A 115 14.07 -5.58 -7.98
C HIS A 115 14.57 -6.91 -7.42
N PRO A 116 14.94 -7.00 -6.15
CA PRO A 116 15.32 -8.26 -5.50
C PRO A 116 14.27 -9.35 -5.69
N ALA A 117 14.73 -10.61 -5.69
CA ALA A 117 13.84 -11.77 -5.68
C ALA A 117 13.04 -11.83 -4.35
N ALA A 118 11.81 -12.34 -4.42
CA ALA A 118 10.96 -12.62 -3.27
C ALA A 118 10.11 -13.86 -3.58
N GLN A 119 9.54 -14.48 -2.56
CA GLN A 119 8.84 -15.76 -2.70
C GLN A 119 7.53 -15.66 -3.49
N GLU A 120 6.90 -14.48 -3.50
CA GLU A 120 5.62 -14.24 -4.16
C GLU A 120 5.76 -13.99 -5.67
N LYS A 121 6.96 -13.85 -6.21
CA LYS A 121 7.18 -13.54 -7.63
C LYS A 121 8.23 -14.42 -8.28
N ILE A 122 8.27 -14.36 -9.61
CA ILE A 122 9.29 -15.03 -10.41
C ILE A 122 10.11 -13.97 -11.14
N ILE A 123 11.42 -14.01 -11.01
CA ILE A 123 12.30 -13.12 -11.78
C ILE A 123 12.63 -13.79 -13.11
N MET A 124 12.14 -13.21 -14.19
CA MET A 124 12.39 -13.64 -15.55
C MET A 124 12.28 -12.46 -16.52
N ASP A 125 13.23 -12.31 -17.41
CA ASP A 125 13.27 -11.20 -18.36
C ASP A 125 12.55 -11.57 -19.67
N PHE A 126 11.39 -10.93 -19.91
CA PHE A 126 10.68 -10.93 -21.19
C PHE A 126 10.65 -9.52 -21.80
N GLY A 127 11.58 -8.67 -21.42
CA GLY A 127 11.71 -7.28 -21.82
C GLY A 127 11.61 -6.32 -20.65
N LEU A 128 12.48 -5.31 -20.66
CA LEU A 128 12.59 -4.32 -19.60
C LEU A 128 11.61 -3.14 -19.77
N ASP A 129 11.11 -2.94 -21.00
CA ASP A 129 10.18 -1.86 -21.32
C ASP A 129 9.37 -2.23 -22.58
N PHE A 130 8.40 -1.38 -22.95
CA PHE A 130 7.48 -1.56 -24.06
C PHE A 130 8.17 -2.05 -25.35
N ASP A 131 9.27 -1.40 -25.76
CA ASP A 131 9.97 -1.68 -27.02
C ASP A 131 10.74 -3.01 -27.04
N THR A 132 10.94 -3.63 -25.89
CA THR A 132 11.71 -4.88 -25.74
C THR A 132 10.86 -6.07 -25.34
N LEU A 133 9.53 -5.88 -25.18
CA LEU A 133 8.62 -6.92 -24.73
C LEU A 133 8.53 -8.11 -25.69
N ASN A 134 8.74 -9.31 -25.18
CA ASN A 134 8.53 -10.58 -25.88
C ASN A 134 7.31 -11.30 -25.29
N ILE A 135 6.12 -10.80 -25.64
CA ILE A 135 4.83 -11.36 -25.16
C ILE A 135 4.67 -12.85 -25.54
N PRO A 136 5.01 -13.32 -26.78
CA PRO A 136 4.92 -14.74 -27.10
C PRO A 136 5.76 -15.64 -26.18
N ALA A 137 6.99 -15.24 -25.85
CA ALA A 137 7.85 -16.01 -24.95
C ALA A 137 7.28 -16.02 -23.51
N PHE A 138 6.70 -14.92 -23.05
CA PHE A 138 6.00 -14.88 -21.76
C PHE A 138 4.79 -15.82 -21.73
N GLU A 139 3.97 -15.84 -22.78
CA GLU A 139 2.82 -16.73 -22.88
C GLU A 139 3.23 -18.22 -22.88
N GLU A 140 4.27 -18.57 -23.62
CA GLU A 140 4.83 -19.94 -23.62
C GLU A 140 5.33 -20.34 -22.23
N PHE A 141 6.05 -19.44 -21.57
CA PHE A 141 6.49 -19.62 -20.18
C PHE A 141 5.30 -19.88 -19.26
N CYS A 142 4.23 -19.08 -19.35
CA CYS A 142 3.00 -19.26 -18.56
C CYS A 142 2.41 -20.66 -18.75
N LEU A 143 2.21 -21.09 -20.00
CA LEU A 143 1.63 -22.39 -20.31
C LEU A 143 2.48 -23.57 -19.80
N HIS A 144 3.80 -23.41 -19.79
CA HIS A 144 4.71 -24.39 -19.22
C HIS A 144 4.62 -24.41 -17.67
N LYS A 145 4.72 -23.24 -17.04
CA LYS A 145 4.72 -23.11 -15.57
C LYS A 145 3.38 -23.43 -14.93
N GLN A 146 2.27 -23.23 -15.62
CA GLN A 146 0.94 -23.63 -15.16
C GLN A 146 0.82 -25.14 -14.92
N LYS A 147 1.58 -25.97 -15.64
CA LYS A 147 1.62 -27.41 -15.39
C LYS A 147 2.38 -27.75 -14.11
N GLU A 148 3.45 -27.01 -13.83
CA GLU A 148 4.29 -27.19 -12.65
C GLU A 148 3.58 -26.69 -11.38
N TYR A 149 2.90 -25.54 -11.46
CA TYR A 149 2.26 -24.88 -10.31
C TYR A 149 0.74 -25.08 -10.25
N LYS A 150 0.23 -26.07 -11.00
CA LYS A 150 -1.19 -26.33 -11.12
C LYS A 150 -1.86 -26.42 -9.74
N ASP A 151 -2.88 -25.55 -9.54
CA ASP A 151 -3.72 -25.47 -8.34
C ASP A 151 -2.93 -25.19 -7.02
N GLN A 152 -1.66 -24.82 -7.11
CA GLN A 152 -0.88 -24.47 -5.92
C GLN A 152 -1.25 -23.06 -5.45
N ILE A 153 -1.33 -22.91 -4.14
CA ILE A 153 -1.55 -21.63 -3.47
C ILE A 153 -0.43 -21.33 -2.47
N THR A 154 -0.17 -20.05 -2.24
CA THR A 154 0.68 -19.56 -1.16
C THR A 154 -0.01 -18.41 -0.44
N LYS A 155 0.61 -17.89 0.62
CA LYS A 155 0.15 -16.69 1.33
C LYS A 155 0.64 -15.38 0.72
N GLY A 156 1.28 -15.43 -0.44
CA GLY A 156 1.81 -14.24 -1.13
C GLY A 156 0.71 -13.21 -1.40
N MET A 157 1.03 -11.93 -1.24
CA MET A 157 0.09 -10.85 -1.50
C MET A 157 0.76 -9.67 -2.17
N PHE A 158 0.21 -9.30 -3.30
CA PHE A 158 0.54 -8.07 -4.04
C PHE A 158 -0.49 -7.85 -5.15
N ALA A 159 -0.52 -6.67 -5.78
CA ALA A 159 -1.28 -6.48 -7.01
C ALA A 159 -0.70 -7.35 -8.15
N PRO A 160 -1.53 -7.92 -9.04
CA PRO A 160 -2.97 -7.76 -9.13
C PRO A 160 -3.72 -8.67 -8.16
N TRP A 161 -4.76 -8.14 -7.55
CA TRP A 161 -5.63 -8.89 -6.66
C TRP A 161 -7.09 -8.83 -7.13
N CYS A 162 -7.85 -9.87 -6.77
CA CYS A 162 -9.26 -10.02 -7.09
C CYS A 162 -10.05 -10.39 -5.83
N LEU A 163 -11.27 -9.88 -5.71
CA LEU A 163 -12.20 -10.22 -4.63
C LEU A 163 -13.63 -9.95 -5.04
N TYR A 164 -14.59 -10.30 -4.18
CA TYR A 164 -15.96 -9.86 -4.34
C TYR A 164 -16.11 -8.37 -4.05
N LYS A 165 -16.79 -7.64 -4.93
CA LYS A 165 -17.04 -6.19 -4.81
C LYS A 165 -17.62 -5.82 -3.42
N LYS A 166 -18.55 -6.62 -2.90
CA LYS A 166 -19.15 -6.39 -1.59
C LYS A 166 -18.16 -6.51 -0.43
N ASP A 167 -17.14 -7.39 -0.54
CA ASP A 167 -16.10 -7.53 0.47
C ASP A 167 -15.19 -6.30 0.50
N PHE A 168 -14.87 -5.74 -0.67
CA PHE A 168 -14.18 -4.45 -0.78
C PHE A 168 -14.98 -3.31 -0.12
N GLN A 169 -16.27 -3.24 -0.42
CA GLN A 169 -17.17 -2.21 0.10
C GLN A 169 -17.40 -2.33 1.62
N ALA A 170 -17.38 -3.55 2.16
CA ALA A 170 -17.62 -3.81 3.58
C ALA A 170 -16.58 -3.16 4.51
N ILE A 171 -15.35 -2.96 4.04
CA ILE A 171 -14.28 -2.26 4.79
C ILE A 171 -14.15 -0.78 4.41
N GLY A 172 -15.01 -0.26 3.51
CA GLY A 172 -15.01 1.13 3.09
C GLY A 172 -13.98 1.50 2.02
N GLY A 173 -13.49 0.52 1.23
CA GLY A 173 -12.54 0.76 0.14
C GLY A 173 -11.15 1.21 0.59
N HIS A 174 -10.39 1.88 -0.27
CA HIS A 174 -9.10 2.44 0.07
C HIS A 174 -9.22 3.67 0.98
N ASP A 175 -8.20 3.92 1.80
CA ASP A 175 -8.14 5.14 2.61
C ASP A 175 -7.54 6.29 1.79
N THR A 176 -8.32 7.34 1.60
CA THR A 176 -7.89 8.56 0.87
C THR A 176 -6.76 9.32 1.57
N LEU A 177 -6.38 8.94 2.79
CA LEU A 177 -5.16 9.40 3.47
C LEU A 177 -3.91 9.14 2.61
N PHE A 178 -3.94 8.08 1.81
CA PHE A 178 -2.82 7.65 0.95
C PHE A 178 -2.91 8.14 -0.50
N ALA A 179 -3.97 8.88 -0.85
CA ALA A 179 -4.04 9.49 -2.19
C ALA A 179 -2.94 10.54 -2.38
N PRO A 180 -2.33 10.67 -3.57
CA PRO A 180 -2.61 9.88 -4.77
C PRO A 180 -2.02 8.47 -4.76
N PHE A 181 -0.92 8.24 -4.04
CA PHE A 181 -0.12 7.02 -3.86
C PHE A 181 1.07 7.32 -2.92
N PRO A 182 1.91 6.36 -2.49
CA PRO A 182 1.72 4.91 -2.31
C PRO A 182 1.16 4.58 -0.93
N CYS A 183 1.34 3.34 -0.47
CA CYS A 183 0.94 2.76 0.81
C CYS A 183 -0.54 2.38 0.94
N GLU A 184 -1.38 2.67 -0.05
CA GLU A 184 -2.78 2.26 -0.09
C GLU A 184 -2.94 0.74 -0.09
N ASP A 185 -2.06 0.02 -0.81
CA ASP A 185 -2.02 -1.44 -0.84
C ASP A 185 -1.72 -2.01 0.56
N SER A 186 -0.66 -1.51 1.21
CA SER A 186 -0.27 -1.97 2.55
C SER A 186 -1.36 -1.70 3.58
N ASP A 187 -2.05 -0.56 3.47
CA ASP A 187 -3.15 -0.21 4.34
C ASP A 187 -4.35 -1.16 4.15
N ILE A 188 -4.79 -1.37 2.90
CA ILE A 188 -5.96 -2.19 2.63
C ILE A 188 -5.68 -3.67 2.95
N PHE A 189 -4.47 -4.17 2.73
CA PHE A 189 -4.08 -5.54 3.08
C PHE A 189 -4.14 -5.76 4.60
N ASN A 190 -3.62 -4.83 5.41
CA ASN A 190 -3.74 -4.88 6.86
C ASN A 190 -5.23 -4.93 7.28
N ARG A 191 -6.07 -4.09 6.69
CA ARG A 191 -7.50 -4.03 7.02
C ARG A 191 -8.25 -5.31 6.63
N TRP A 192 -7.90 -5.93 5.50
CA TRP A 192 -8.48 -7.23 5.12
C TRP A 192 -8.12 -8.32 6.12
N ILE A 193 -6.85 -8.43 6.54
CA ILE A 193 -6.40 -9.40 7.54
C ILE A 193 -7.15 -9.19 8.87
N LEU A 194 -7.21 -7.96 9.37
CA LEU A 194 -7.88 -7.64 10.62
C LEU A 194 -9.40 -7.90 10.58
N ASN A 195 -10.00 -7.78 9.39
CA ASN A 195 -11.42 -8.13 9.17
C ASN A 195 -11.65 -9.65 9.00
N GLY A 196 -10.59 -10.45 9.07
CA GLY A 196 -10.65 -11.90 8.95
C GLY A 196 -10.72 -12.44 7.53
N TYR A 197 -10.37 -11.64 6.50
CA TYR A 197 -10.29 -12.12 5.12
C TYR A 197 -9.04 -12.98 4.93
N GLU A 198 -9.21 -14.08 4.22
CA GLU A 198 -8.11 -14.93 3.80
C GLU A 198 -7.44 -14.34 2.56
N MET A 199 -6.15 -14.06 2.65
CA MET A 199 -5.36 -13.55 1.53
C MET A 199 -4.49 -14.67 0.98
N ILE A 200 -4.69 -15.02 -0.29
CA ILE A 200 -3.99 -16.12 -0.96
C ILE A 200 -3.46 -15.71 -2.33
N GLN A 201 -2.41 -16.37 -2.75
CA GLN A 201 -1.83 -16.24 -4.08
C GLN A 201 -2.05 -17.52 -4.88
N SER A 202 -2.65 -17.42 -6.08
CA SER A 202 -2.66 -18.48 -7.07
C SER A 202 -1.30 -18.54 -7.78
N ARG A 203 -0.59 -19.66 -7.66
CA ARG A 203 0.75 -19.83 -8.24
C ARG A 203 0.72 -20.05 -9.75
N ASP A 204 -0.40 -20.44 -10.32
CA ASP A 204 -0.61 -20.71 -11.75
C ASP A 204 -1.37 -19.61 -12.51
N ALA A 205 -1.68 -18.49 -11.85
CA ALA A 205 -2.27 -17.28 -12.46
C ALA A 205 -1.17 -16.22 -12.68
N PHE A 206 -0.63 -16.12 -13.90
CA PHE A 206 0.54 -15.27 -14.17
C PHE A 206 0.20 -13.93 -14.80
N VAL A 207 0.92 -12.88 -14.36
CA VAL A 207 1.00 -11.59 -15.04
C VAL A 207 2.48 -11.21 -15.24
N TYR A 208 2.83 -10.59 -16.36
CA TYR A 208 4.11 -9.92 -16.52
C TYR A 208 3.98 -8.49 -16.06
N HIS A 209 4.79 -8.08 -15.10
CA HIS A 209 4.76 -6.75 -14.50
C HIS A 209 6.08 -6.02 -14.80
N LEU A 210 6.02 -4.98 -15.61
CA LEU A 210 7.19 -4.19 -15.99
C LEU A 210 7.78 -3.38 -14.83
N THR A 211 7.04 -3.21 -13.78
CA THR A 211 7.32 -2.48 -12.54
C THR A 211 7.53 -0.97 -12.71
N CYS A 212 6.90 -0.18 -11.86
CA CYS A 212 7.14 1.26 -11.72
C CYS A 212 6.89 2.13 -12.98
N ARG A 213 6.25 1.59 -14.04
CA ARG A 213 6.04 2.28 -15.33
C ARG A 213 4.77 3.14 -15.36
N GLY A 214 4.55 4.01 -14.51
CA GLY A 214 3.34 4.84 -14.56
C GLY A 214 3.42 6.07 -13.67
N HIS A 215 4.16 5.96 -12.59
CA HIS A 215 4.24 7.04 -11.62
C HIS A 215 5.63 7.21 -11.00
N ARG A 216 6.46 6.15 -11.00
CA ARG A 216 7.76 6.16 -10.33
C ARG A 216 8.90 6.44 -11.31
N TRP A 217 8.94 5.71 -12.42
CA TRP A 217 10.03 5.74 -13.41
C TRP A 217 9.52 6.21 -14.77
N THR A 218 9.22 7.49 -14.91
CA THR A 218 8.70 8.05 -16.16
C THR A 218 9.81 8.39 -17.16
N GLU A 219 11.02 8.73 -16.69
CA GLU A 219 12.14 9.19 -17.50
C GLU A 219 13.29 8.17 -17.63
N GLY A 220 13.08 6.93 -17.19
CA GLY A 220 14.08 5.88 -17.27
C GLY A 220 14.03 4.90 -16.11
N ILE A 221 14.62 3.72 -16.31
CA ILE A 221 14.65 2.64 -15.32
C ILE A 221 15.44 3.08 -14.09
N LYS A 222 14.87 2.86 -12.88
CA LYS A 222 15.47 3.19 -11.58
C LYS A 222 15.70 4.68 -11.34
N ASN A 223 14.99 5.54 -12.05
CA ASN A 223 15.05 6.98 -11.86
C ASN A 223 13.74 7.45 -11.21
N ASP A 224 13.73 7.54 -9.88
CA ASP A 224 12.56 7.99 -9.12
C ASP A 224 12.30 9.47 -9.36
N THR A 225 11.06 9.82 -9.70
CA THR A 225 10.68 11.22 -9.90
C THR A 225 10.62 11.99 -8.58
N PRO A 226 10.92 13.30 -8.57
CA PRO A 226 10.76 14.13 -7.37
C PRO A 226 9.34 14.10 -6.81
N GLU A 227 8.33 14.02 -7.67
CA GLU A 227 6.93 13.87 -7.28
C GLU A 227 6.68 12.56 -6.53
N PHE A 228 7.19 11.44 -7.04
CA PHE A 228 7.09 10.16 -6.35
C PHE A 228 7.73 10.20 -4.97
N LEU A 229 8.94 10.73 -4.85
CA LEU A 229 9.66 10.84 -3.57
C LEU A 229 8.90 11.71 -2.55
N TYR A 230 8.28 12.80 -2.99
CA TYR A 230 7.44 13.64 -2.14
C TYR A 230 6.23 12.87 -1.59
N TYR A 231 5.44 12.24 -2.45
CA TYR A 231 4.27 11.48 -2.02
C TYR A 231 4.63 10.23 -1.21
N GLN A 232 5.74 9.57 -1.54
CA GLN A 232 6.25 8.42 -0.77
C GLN A 232 6.56 8.82 0.68
N ASN A 233 7.30 9.90 0.88
CA ASN A 233 7.62 10.37 2.23
C ASN A 233 6.35 10.74 3.02
N ARG A 234 5.42 11.47 2.39
CA ARG A 234 4.14 11.82 2.98
C ARG A 234 3.33 10.58 3.36
N ALA A 235 3.22 9.60 2.47
CA ALA A 235 2.44 8.38 2.68
C ALA A 235 3.03 7.49 3.77
N ILE A 236 4.37 7.31 3.81
CA ILE A 236 5.06 6.56 4.86
C ILE A 236 4.79 7.19 6.24
N ARG A 237 4.90 8.51 6.36
CA ARG A 237 4.62 9.21 7.63
C ARG A 237 3.16 9.01 8.06
N ASN A 238 2.21 9.11 7.13
CA ASN A 238 0.80 8.87 7.41
C ASN A 238 0.51 7.41 7.76
N PHE A 239 1.21 6.47 7.14
CA PHE A 239 1.10 5.05 7.50
C PHE A 239 1.54 4.81 8.95
N ILE A 240 2.67 5.37 9.35
CA ILE A 240 3.17 5.27 10.73
C ILE A 240 2.19 5.93 11.71
N ARG A 241 1.66 7.13 11.42
CA ARG A 241 0.63 7.77 12.26
C ARG A 241 -0.58 6.88 12.44
N LYS A 242 -1.07 6.27 11.36
CA LYS A 242 -2.24 5.40 11.37
C LYS A 242 -1.97 4.09 12.10
N TRP A 243 -0.89 3.39 11.75
CA TRP A 243 -0.62 2.02 12.21
C TRP A 243 0.30 1.93 13.44
N GLY A 244 1.01 3.00 13.81
CA GLY A 244 1.97 3.02 14.91
C GLY A 244 3.29 2.32 14.62
N SER A 245 3.47 1.81 13.41
CA SER A 245 4.67 1.11 12.94
C SER A 245 4.93 1.38 11.46
N SER A 246 6.13 1.10 10.99
CA SER A 246 6.42 1.04 9.55
C SER A 246 5.72 -0.15 8.90
N ILE A 247 5.64 -0.13 7.55
CA ILE A 247 5.18 -1.29 6.77
C ILE A 247 6.13 -2.46 7.01
N LYS A 248 5.57 -3.61 7.38
CA LYS A 248 6.29 -4.87 7.58
C LYS A 248 5.63 -5.99 6.80
N ASN A 249 6.44 -6.79 6.14
CA ASN A 249 5.97 -7.95 5.39
C ASN A 249 6.91 -9.12 5.64
N ASP A 250 6.40 -10.34 5.49
CA ASP A 250 7.22 -11.54 5.48
C ASP A 250 7.87 -11.78 4.09
N GLU A 251 8.54 -12.90 3.92
CA GLU A 251 9.22 -13.29 2.69
C GLU A 251 8.28 -13.51 1.48
N TYR A 252 6.96 -13.60 1.72
CA TYR A 252 5.89 -13.67 0.71
C TYR A 252 5.20 -12.34 0.46
N GLN A 253 5.72 -11.24 1.00
CA GLN A 253 5.08 -9.93 1.04
C GLN A 253 3.73 -9.92 1.80
N HIS A 254 3.45 -10.96 2.57
CA HIS A 254 2.27 -11.01 3.43
C HIS A 254 2.43 -10.04 4.61
N PRO A 255 1.45 -9.17 4.90
CA PRO A 255 1.60 -8.16 5.93
C PRO A 255 1.82 -8.74 7.32
N ILE A 256 2.72 -8.11 8.07
CA ILE A 256 2.91 -8.30 9.50
C ILE A 256 2.36 -7.05 10.20
N ILE A 257 1.29 -7.21 10.98
CA ILE A 257 0.60 -6.09 11.63
C ILE A 257 1.08 -6.00 13.07
N SER A 258 1.74 -4.88 13.42
CA SER A 258 2.10 -4.58 14.82
C SER A 258 0.88 -4.08 15.59
N HIS A 259 0.86 -4.26 16.91
CA HIS A 259 -0.16 -3.67 17.77
C HIS A 259 -0.13 -2.15 17.72
N LYS A 260 -1.30 -1.54 17.59
CA LYS A 260 -1.46 -0.08 17.67
C LYS A 260 -1.74 0.32 19.11
N ASN A 261 -0.70 0.72 19.82
CA ASN A 261 -0.80 1.20 21.20
C ASN A 261 -0.98 2.73 21.26
N ASP A 262 -1.54 3.20 22.36
CA ASP A 262 -1.62 4.63 22.68
C ASP A 262 -0.34 5.10 23.38
N ILE A 263 0.63 5.56 22.57
CA ILE A 263 1.97 5.95 23.02
C ILE A 263 2.09 7.48 23.09
N GLY A 264 2.51 8.00 24.24
CA GLY A 264 2.90 9.39 24.45
C GLY A 264 4.42 9.51 24.58
N PHE A 265 5.07 10.33 23.73
CA PHE A 265 6.47 10.69 23.91
C PHE A 265 6.60 11.96 24.75
N ILE A 266 7.46 11.95 25.77
CA ILE A 266 7.78 13.10 26.62
C ILE A 266 9.25 13.45 26.39
N VAL A 267 9.49 14.50 25.60
CA VAL A 267 10.84 14.84 25.12
C VAL A 267 11.32 16.15 25.71
N LYS A 268 12.35 16.06 26.55
CA LYS A 268 13.04 17.21 27.12
C LYS A 268 14.18 17.66 26.20
N ASN A 269 14.46 18.96 26.15
CA ASN A 269 15.48 19.58 25.28
C ASN A 269 15.23 19.24 23.78
N CYS A 270 13.97 19.13 23.36
CA CYS A 270 13.58 18.81 22.01
C CYS A 270 13.97 19.94 21.04
N ASN A 271 14.26 19.59 19.81
CA ASN A 271 14.37 20.53 18.72
C ASN A 271 13.44 20.16 17.58
N GLN A 272 13.24 21.06 16.63
CA GLN A 272 12.30 20.86 15.52
C GLN A 272 12.64 19.66 14.66
N GLN A 273 13.92 19.37 14.41
CA GLN A 273 14.34 18.22 13.59
C GLN A 273 13.99 16.89 14.29
N LEU A 274 14.20 16.80 15.58
CA LEU A 274 13.83 15.61 16.36
C LEU A 274 12.30 15.46 16.45
N LEU A 275 11.57 16.56 16.68
CA LEU A 275 10.11 16.56 16.65
C LEU A 275 9.59 16.03 15.30
N GLU A 276 10.12 16.51 14.17
CA GLU A 276 9.75 16.07 12.83
C GLU A 276 9.99 14.56 12.64
N ALA A 277 11.08 14.02 13.18
CA ALA A 277 11.41 12.60 13.10
C ALA A 277 10.50 11.72 13.97
N LEU A 278 10.09 12.19 15.14
CA LEU A 278 9.39 11.39 16.16
C LEU A 278 7.87 11.45 16.09
N GLU A 279 7.30 12.59 15.67
CA GLU A 279 5.85 12.82 15.73
C GLU A 279 5.01 11.70 15.08
N PRO A 280 5.36 11.10 13.93
CA PRO A 280 4.55 10.03 13.36
C PRO A 280 4.47 8.76 14.20
N TRP A 281 5.45 8.51 15.08
CA TRP A 281 5.61 7.25 15.81
C TRP A 281 4.84 7.16 17.14
N CYS A 282 4.11 8.19 17.52
CA CYS A 282 3.33 8.21 18.75
C CYS A 282 1.90 8.72 18.51
N SER A 283 1.03 8.55 19.49
CA SER A 283 -0.29 9.17 19.51
C SER A 283 -0.21 10.64 19.86
N THR A 284 0.63 10.97 20.87
CA THR A 284 0.87 12.33 21.35
C THR A 284 2.35 12.53 21.65
N ILE A 285 2.88 13.71 21.31
CA ILE A 285 4.23 14.09 21.70
C ILE A 285 4.21 15.38 22.53
N TYR A 286 4.86 15.33 23.68
CA TYR A 286 4.97 16.45 24.64
C TYR A 286 6.38 17.03 24.55
N VAL A 287 6.52 18.28 24.12
CA VAL A 287 7.82 18.91 23.82
C VAL A 287 7.96 20.28 24.48
N ASP A 288 9.20 20.68 24.74
CA ASP A 288 9.59 21.98 25.32
C ASP A 288 10.08 22.98 24.26
N CYS A 289 10.06 22.65 22.97
CA CYS A 289 10.40 23.53 21.87
C CYS A 289 9.16 24.18 21.23
N ASN A 290 9.37 25.23 20.42
CA ASN A 290 8.33 25.78 19.57
C ASN A 290 8.05 24.84 18.39
N TYR A 291 6.80 24.53 18.12
CA TYR A 291 6.35 23.60 17.10
C TYR A 291 5.37 24.21 16.07
N ASP A 292 5.06 25.51 16.15
CA ASP A 292 4.08 26.17 15.26
C ASP A 292 4.48 26.05 13.79
N SER A 293 5.78 26.25 13.48
CA SER A 293 6.29 26.15 12.12
C SER A 293 6.21 24.74 11.56
N TYR A 294 6.39 23.71 12.39
CA TYR A 294 6.21 22.31 12.00
C TYR A 294 4.74 22.01 11.68
N ILE A 295 3.82 22.40 12.57
CA ILE A 295 2.38 22.21 12.33
C ILE A 295 1.96 22.93 11.05
N ALA A 296 2.33 24.20 10.87
CA ALA A 296 1.96 24.97 9.69
C ALA A 296 2.38 24.30 8.38
N LYS A 297 3.54 23.65 8.35
CA LYS A 297 4.08 22.92 7.19
C LYS A 297 3.47 21.54 7.04
N GLU A 298 3.46 20.73 8.11
CA GLU A 298 3.13 19.31 8.03
C GLU A 298 1.62 19.04 8.03
N GLN A 299 0.79 19.93 8.59
CA GLN A 299 -0.68 19.77 8.55
C GLN A 299 -1.24 19.66 7.13
N LEU A 300 -0.57 20.26 6.15
CA LEU A 300 -0.96 20.16 4.73
C LEU A 300 -0.74 18.73 4.16
N ASN A 301 0.05 17.91 4.81
CA ASN A 301 0.44 16.57 4.38
C ASN A 301 -0.37 15.45 5.05
N THR A 302 -1.25 15.77 6.00
CA THR A 302 -1.95 14.76 6.79
C THR A 302 -3.38 15.18 7.12
N LYS A 303 -4.24 14.19 7.31
CA LYS A 303 -5.60 14.37 7.87
C LYS A 303 -5.63 14.29 9.40
N PHE A 304 -4.53 13.85 10.03
CA PHE A 304 -4.43 13.88 11.49
C PHE A 304 -4.30 15.32 11.97
N ASP A 305 -5.02 15.65 13.05
CA ASP A 305 -4.91 16.96 13.69
C ASP A 305 -3.61 17.05 14.50
N LEU A 306 -2.64 17.79 13.98
CA LEU A 306 -1.35 17.95 14.63
C LEU A 306 -1.42 18.84 15.88
N GLN A 307 -2.44 19.70 16.03
CA GLN A 307 -2.67 20.47 17.26
C GLN A 307 -3.07 19.53 18.42
N GLU A 308 -3.79 18.47 18.12
CA GLU A 308 -4.13 17.47 19.12
C GLU A 308 -2.97 16.50 19.42
N ARG A 309 -2.09 16.25 18.47
CA ARG A 309 -0.97 15.32 18.63
C ARG A 309 0.27 15.93 19.30
N ILE A 310 0.49 17.25 19.20
CA ILE A 310 1.68 17.92 19.74
C ILE A 310 1.25 18.83 20.88
N LYS A 311 1.77 18.60 22.07
CA LYS A 311 1.39 19.31 23.28
C LYS A 311 2.63 19.90 23.99
N PRO A 312 2.47 20.99 24.74
CA PRO A 312 3.53 21.50 25.61
C PRO A 312 4.02 20.44 26.61
N TYR A 313 5.33 20.43 26.87
CA TYR A 313 6.00 19.46 27.76
C TYR A 313 5.33 19.30 29.13
N HIS A 314 4.81 20.37 29.72
CA HIS A 314 4.21 20.39 31.05
C HIS A 314 2.73 20.01 31.10
N ASN A 315 2.10 19.78 29.94
CA ASN A 315 0.70 19.32 29.94
C ASN A 315 0.55 17.95 30.62
N GLU A 316 -0.64 17.67 31.13
CA GLU A 316 -1.00 16.36 31.67
C GLU A 316 -0.85 15.27 30.58
N LYS A 317 -0.27 14.11 30.97
CA LYS A 317 -0.03 12.97 30.10
C LYS A 317 -1.17 11.99 30.25
N GLN A 318 -1.88 11.71 29.15
CA GLN A 318 -3.10 10.90 29.17
C GLN A 318 -2.95 9.55 28.44
N ASN A 319 -1.77 9.31 27.82
CA ASN A 319 -1.54 8.10 27.05
C ASN A 319 -1.35 6.87 27.96
N TYR A 320 -1.70 5.70 27.46
CA TYR A 320 -1.53 4.44 28.18
C TYR A 320 -0.08 3.98 28.31
N ILE A 321 0.78 4.44 27.41
CA ILE A 321 2.21 4.16 27.43
C ILE A 321 2.95 5.48 27.29
N LEU A 322 3.82 5.78 28.26
CA LEU A 322 4.61 7.00 28.29
C LEU A 322 6.08 6.67 28.10
N VAL A 323 6.74 7.35 27.17
CA VAL A 323 8.17 7.17 26.87
C VAL A 323 8.86 8.51 27.06
N GLU A 324 9.57 8.65 28.21
CA GLU A 324 10.25 9.87 28.59
C GLU A 324 11.75 9.78 28.30
N PHE A 325 12.33 10.83 27.74
CA PHE A 325 13.76 10.93 27.48
C PHE A 325 14.25 12.37 27.27
N ASP A 326 15.57 12.52 27.37
CA ASP A 326 16.27 13.77 27.08
C ASP A 326 16.89 13.68 25.67
N ALA A 327 16.55 14.64 24.81
CA ALA A 327 17.04 14.70 23.43
C ALA A 327 18.58 14.74 23.34
N PHE A 328 19.29 15.24 24.34
CA PHE A 328 20.77 15.22 24.36
C PHE A 328 21.36 13.81 24.46
N LYS A 329 20.57 12.84 24.94
CA LYS A 329 20.99 11.42 25.02
C LYS A 329 20.50 10.58 23.82
N PHE A 330 19.68 11.16 22.95
CA PHE A 330 19.08 10.46 21.83
C PHE A 330 20.10 10.20 20.71
N THR A 331 20.18 8.96 20.26
CA THR A 331 21.15 8.49 19.26
C THR A 331 20.43 7.81 18.09
N GLN A 332 21.16 7.40 17.06
CA GLN A 332 20.61 6.55 15.99
C GLN A 332 20.12 5.20 16.55
N GLN A 333 20.76 4.64 17.55
CA GLN A 333 20.29 3.41 18.21
C GLN A 333 18.96 3.64 18.91
N SER A 334 18.79 4.77 19.59
CA SER A 334 17.51 5.14 20.19
C SER A 334 16.40 5.26 19.16
N PHE A 335 16.69 5.82 17.97
CA PHE A 335 15.70 5.87 16.88
C PHE A 335 15.32 4.48 16.36
N ASN A 336 16.29 3.55 16.27
CA ASN A 336 15.99 2.17 15.88
C ASN A 336 15.06 1.48 16.90
N ILE A 337 15.19 1.80 18.19
CA ILE A 337 14.27 1.32 19.23
C ILE A 337 12.86 1.89 19.01
N ILE A 338 12.72 3.20 18.75
CA ILE A 338 11.43 3.83 18.43
C ILE A 338 10.74 3.15 17.26
N GLN A 339 11.48 2.80 16.21
CA GLN A 339 10.93 2.13 15.02
C GLN A 339 10.37 0.73 15.30
N ASN A 340 10.84 0.07 16.38
CA ASN A 340 10.41 -1.27 16.78
C ASN A 340 9.65 -1.26 18.12
N LEU A 341 9.31 -0.09 18.65
CA LEU A 341 8.78 0.06 20.00
C LEU A 341 7.46 -0.71 20.20
N ALA A 342 6.56 -0.70 19.22
CA ALA A 342 5.30 -1.43 19.27
C ALA A 342 5.50 -2.95 19.44
N ASP A 343 6.48 -3.52 18.75
CA ASP A 343 6.80 -4.95 18.88
C ASP A 343 7.46 -5.25 20.22
N ILE A 344 8.42 -4.41 20.65
CA ILE A 344 9.10 -4.54 21.96
C ILE A 344 8.08 -4.54 23.10
N ILE A 345 7.11 -3.62 23.07
CA ILE A 345 6.04 -3.54 24.06
C ILE A 345 5.15 -4.78 24.01
N SER A 346 4.77 -5.21 22.81
CA SER A 346 3.93 -6.40 22.62
C SER A 346 4.62 -7.69 23.10
N GLU A 347 5.92 -7.83 22.84
CA GLU A 347 6.71 -9.00 23.25
C GLU A 347 6.94 -9.03 24.77
N SER A 348 7.07 -7.85 25.41
CA SER A 348 7.21 -7.80 26.88
C SER A 348 5.95 -8.28 27.57
N GLY A 349 4.78 -7.88 27.10
CA GLY A 349 3.48 -8.26 27.67
C GLY A 349 3.25 -7.80 29.11
N GLU A 350 4.08 -6.91 29.64
CA GLU A 350 4.09 -6.51 31.04
C GLU A 350 3.75 -5.03 31.24
N VAL A 351 2.99 -4.71 32.27
CA VAL A 351 2.74 -3.36 32.75
C VAL A 351 3.79 -2.98 33.80
N GLY A 352 4.14 -1.71 33.90
CA GLY A 352 5.13 -1.21 34.85
C GLY A 352 6.07 -0.19 34.25
N THR A 353 7.12 0.15 35.01
CA THR A 353 8.17 1.09 34.59
C THR A 353 9.43 0.33 34.20
N PHE A 354 9.95 0.63 33.01
CA PHE A 354 11.13 -0.02 32.43
C PHE A 354 12.13 1.03 31.97
N GLU A 355 13.40 0.68 32.03
CA GLU A 355 14.50 1.46 31.44
C GLU A 355 14.97 0.73 30.15
N LEU A 356 15.02 1.44 29.04
CA LEU A 356 15.44 0.93 27.75
C LEU A 356 16.28 1.96 27.00
N ASP A 357 17.57 1.75 26.87
CA ASP A 357 18.53 2.72 26.32
C ASP A 357 18.44 4.07 27.07
N CYS A 358 18.08 5.16 26.40
CA CYS A 358 17.87 6.47 27.02
C CYS A 358 16.42 6.72 27.46
N PHE A 359 15.53 5.75 27.29
CA PHE A 359 14.10 5.85 27.56
C PHE A 359 13.74 5.32 28.94
N LYS A 360 12.91 6.09 29.64
CA LYS A 360 12.06 5.58 30.72
C LYS A 360 10.68 5.30 30.12
N VAL A 361 10.25 4.04 30.16
CA VAL A 361 8.99 3.58 29.58
C VAL A 361 8.03 3.19 30.71
N ASP A 362 6.95 3.92 30.87
CA ASP A 362 5.89 3.63 31.83
C ASP A 362 4.67 3.03 31.07
N ILE A 363 4.45 1.72 31.21
CA ILE A 363 3.33 0.99 30.61
C ILE A 363 2.21 0.91 31.65
N ILE A 364 1.17 1.68 31.46
CA ILE A 364 -0.01 1.73 32.34
C ILE A 364 -1.06 0.70 31.88
N ASN A 365 -1.21 0.56 30.58
CA ASN A 365 -2.18 -0.34 29.94
C ASN A 365 -1.66 -0.80 28.58
N LEU A 366 -1.92 -2.08 28.23
CA LEU A 366 -1.54 -2.71 26.98
C LEU A 366 -2.69 -2.81 25.95
N THR A 367 -3.77 -2.05 26.15
CA THR A 367 -4.87 -2.00 25.16
C THR A 367 -4.32 -1.57 23.80
N SER A 368 -4.72 -2.30 22.76
CA SER A 368 -4.35 -2.02 21.39
C SER A 368 -5.56 -1.69 20.53
N PHE A 369 -5.39 -0.87 19.51
CA PHE A 369 -6.44 -0.22 18.72
C PHE A 369 -6.38 -0.49 17.22
N GLU A 370 -5.56 -1.45 16.77
CA GLU A 370 -5.45 -1.79 15.34
C GLU A 370 -6.77 -2.24 14.73
N LYS A 371 -7.66 -2.87 15.51
CA LYS A 371 -8.98 -3.30 15.04
C LYS A 371 -9.93 -2.14 14.74
N ASP A 372 -9.71 -0.98 15.35
CA ASP A 372 -10.49 0.23 15.07
C ASP A 372 -10.16 0.83 13.69
N LEU A 373 -9.04 0.37 13.09
CA LEU A 373 -8.57 0.81 11.78
C LEU A 373 -9.13 0.01 10.60
N ILE A 374 -9.94 -1.04 10.85
CA ILE A 374 -10.50 -1.91 9.80
C ILE A 374 -11.36 -1.13 8.81
N LYS A 375 -12.23 -0.24 9.33
CA LYS A 375 -13.05 0.63 8.48
C LYS A 375 -12.40 2.01 8.39
N ASN A 376 -12.46 2.59 7.19
CA ASN A 376 -12.13 4.00 7.06
C ASN A 376 -13.05 4.79 7.97
N LEU A 377 -12.46 5.63 8.81
CA LEU A 377 -13.21 6.65 9.51
C LEU A 377 -13.91 7.47 8.42
N ALA A 378 -15.23 7.56 8.52
CA ALA A 378 -16.06 8.20 7.49
C ALA A 378 -15.42 9.52 7.01
N ASN A 379 -15.27 9.62 5.68
CA ASN A 379 -14.84 10.84 5.00
C ASN A 379 -15.78 12.01 5.29
#